data_dca93fdeb621fb786a72afde850a772c
#
_entry.id   dca93fdeb621fb786a72afde850a772c
#
_cell.length_a   1.000
_cell.length_b   1.000
_cell.length_c   1.000
_cell.angle_alpha   90.00
_cell.angle_beta   90.00
_cell.angle_gamma   90.00
#
_symmetry.space_group_name_H-M   'P 1'
#
loop_
_entity.id
_entity.type
_entity.pdbx_description
1 polymer ?
#
loop_
_entity_poly.entity_id
_entity_poly.type
_entity_poly.pdbx_seq_one_letter_code
_entity_poly.pdbx_strand_id
1 'polypeptide(L)'
;MAVKRINWLKTLLGIPIIFVQMAMIARAGPKIVRKLKADNIVAVSDYGPAMIGGYITHKKTGKPLILFMFDLYKGNYLPFPGGILASIYEPIIFRDAKEIIVTNEGTKDFYIKRYGKNIGDKITVIYNSVFQENYEKDLVAKNDNPKSLYSIVYTGRIYWPQLSSIKNLISVLGTNNINADLNIYSPNPKKYLLNLGIKEGKNVKINSASPEKMPEIQESADILFLPLSWHTKGQQIIDTATPGKLTDYLIAGKPILIYAPASSFLVKYARENNFAAVVDQENSKQLEEVINKLLTDLDWRKELVENARKTFFKNHSAKINSKVLQKTLTR
;
A
#
# COMPACT_ATOMS: atom_id res chain seq x y z
N MET A 1 -2.69 -27.08 19.04
CA MET A 1 -3.58 -27.84 18.13
C MET A 1 -4.91 -27.14 17.82
N ALA A 2 -5.57 -26.47 18.76
CA ALA A 2 -6.88 -25.80 18.55
C ALA A 2 -6.87 -24.69 17.48
N VAL A 3 -5.82 -23.86 17.40
CA VAL A 3 -5.71 -22.76 16.43
C VAL A 3 -5.64 -23.25 14.97
N LYS A 4 -5.00 -24.41 14.71
CA LYS A 4 -4.98 -25.02 13.36
C LYS A 4 -6.36 -25.54 12.92
N ARG A 5 -7.17 -26.07 13.85
CA ARG A 5 -8.54 -26.55 13.55
C ARG A 5 -9.51 -25.42 13.21
N ILE A 6 -9.43 -24.28 13.91
CA ILE A 6 -10.28 -23.11 13.64
C ILE A 6 -9.98 -22.49 12.27
N ASN A 7 -8.72 -22.46 11.86
CA ASN A 7 -8.33 -21.98 10.52
C ASN A 7 -8.84 -22.90 9.41
N TRP A 8 -8.82 -24.22 9.61
CA TRP A 8 -9.30 -25.20 8.63
C TRP A 8 -10.83 -25.11 8.40
N LEU A 9 -11.61 -24.97 9.48
CA LEU A 9 -13.06 -24.75 9.39
C LEU A 9 -13.42 -23.43 8.68
N LYS A 10 -12.72 -22.33 8.97
CA LYS A 10 -12.89 -21.05 8.28
C LYS A 10 -12.56 -21.14 6.80
N THR A 11 -11.54 -21.91 6.44
CA THR A 11 -11.15 -22.17 5.04
C THR A 11 -12.24 -22.95 4.31
N LEU A 12 -12.77 -24.03 4.91
CA LEU A 12 -13.85 -24.83 4.32
C LEU A 12 -15.15 -24.06 4.17
N LEU A 13 -15.53 -23.23 5.15
CA LEU A 13 -16.74 -22.39 5.08
C LEU A 13 -16.56 -21.23 4.08
N GLY A 14 -15.34 -20.78 3.84
CA GLY A 14 -15.04 -19.70 2.86
C GLY A 14 -15.17 -20.15 1.39
N ILE A 15 -14.98 -21.46 1.10
CA ILE A 15 -15.06 -21.97 -0.27
C ILE A 15 -16.43 -21.74 -0.91
N PRO A 16 -17.55 -22.16 -0.29
CA PRO A 16 -18.88 -21.93 -0.87
C PRO A 16 -19.19 -20.42 -1.03
N ILE A 17 -18.73 -19.58 -0.12
CA ILE A 17 -18.96 -18.14 -0.17
C ILE A 17 -18.35 -17.52 -1.44
N ILE A 18 -17.09 -17.86 -1.78
CA ILE A 18 -16.41 -17.36 -2.98
C ILE A 18 -17.19 -17.76 -4.23
N PHE A 19 -17.61 -19.02 -4.36
CA PHE A 19 -18.40 -19.47 -5.51
C PHE A 19 -19.78 -18.86 -5.58
N VAL A 20 -20.46 -18.67 -4.44
CA VAL A 20 -21.75 -17.98 -4.37
C VAL A 20 -21.59 -16.52 -4.84
N GLN A 21 -20.60 -15.81 -4.35
CA GLN A 21 -20.33 -14.44 -4.79
C GLN A 21 -20.04 -14.35 -6.29
N MET A 22 -19.19 -15.24 -6.82
CA MET A 22 -18.92 -15.33 -8.26
C MET A 22 -20.22 -15.58 -9.06
N ALA A 23 -21.04 -16.52 -8.62
CA ALA A 23 -22.32 -16.83 -9.26
C ALA A 23 -23.31 -15.65 -9.21
N MET A 24 -23.36 -14.93 -8.07
CA MET A 24 -24.18 -13.73 -7.91
C MET A 24 -23.74 -12.65 -8.90
N ILE A 25 -22.45 -12.34 -8.99
CA ILE A 25 -21.93 -11.34 -9.94
C ILE A 25 -22.18 -11.78 -11.38
N ALA A 26 -21.92 -13.04 -11.71
CA ALA A 26 -22.12 -13.60 -13.05
C ALA A 26 -23.62 -13.64 -13.49
N ARG A 27 -24.56 -13.63 -12.54
CA ARG A 27 -26.02 -13.54 -12.81
C ARG A 27 -26.52 -12.10 -12.84
N ALA A 28 -26.10 -11.28 -11.87
CA ALA A 28 -26.54 -9.89 -11.73
C ALA A 28 -25.85 -8.95 -12.71
N GLY A 29 -24.55 -9.14 -12.96
CA GLY A 29 -23.73 -8.27 -13.78
C GLY A 29 -24.30 -7.99 -15.17
N PRO A 30 -24.68 -9.01 -15.98
CA PRO A 30 -25.23 -8.79 -17.30
C PRO A 30 -26.59 -8.04 -17.27
N LYS A 31 -27.41 -8.25 -16.24
CA LYS A 31 -28.67 -7.53 -16.07
C LYS A 31 -28.42 -6.05 -15.73
N ILE A 32 -27.46 -5.79 -14.85
CA ILE A 32 -27.08 -4.42 -14.45
C ILE A 32 -26.49 -3.67 -15.65
N VAL A 33 -25.56 -4.27 -16.38
CA VAL A 33 -24.94 -3.68 -17.59
C VAL A 33 -26.01 -3.26 -18.59
N ARG A 34 -26.99 -4.11 -18.86
CA ARG A 34 -28.11 -3.80 -19.79
C ARG A 34 -29.04 -2.71 -19.25
N LYS A 35 -29.42 -2.80 -17.95
CA LYS A 35 -30.30 -1.83 -17.30
C LYS A 35 -29.70 -0.43 -17.27
N LEU A 36 -28.38 -0.31 -16.94
CA LEU A 36 -27.69 0.95 -16.86
C LEU A 36 -27.12 1.42 -18.21
N LYS A 37 -27.23 0.62 -19.27
CA LYS A 37 -26.58 0.87 -20.57
C LYS A 37 -25.08 1.17 -20.43
N ALA A 38 -24.41 0.43 -19.53
CA ALA A 38 -23.00 0.68 -19.22
C ALA A 38 -22.11 0.45 -20.44
N ASP A 39 -21.10 1.31 -20.62
CA ASP A 39 -20.16 1.22 -21.75
C ASP A 39 -19.01 0.26 -21.46
N ASN A 40 -18.59 0.17 -20.22
CA ASN A 40 -17.47 -0.66 -19.78
C ASN A 40 -17.81 -1.44 -18.51
N ILE A 41 -17.04 -2.49 -18.26
CA ILE A 41 -17.07 -3.27 -17.02
C ILE A 41 -15.72 -3.06 -16.35
N VAL A 42 -15.69 -2.53 -15.13
CA VAL A 42 -14.48 -2.41 -14.32
C VAL A 42 -14.47 -3.54 -13.30
N ALA A 43 -13.45 -4.41 -13.38
CA ALA A 43 -13.21 -5.46 -12.40
C ALA A 43 -11.99 -5.11 -11.54
N VAL A 44 -12.17 -5.15 -10.22
CA VAL A 44 -11.14 -4.76 -9.24
C VAL A 44 -10.48 -6.02 -8.68
N SER A 45 -9.15 -5.97 -8.47
CA SER A 45 -8.43 -7.06 -7.82
C SER A 45 -8.92 -7.24 -6.38
N ASP A 46 -9.38 -8.44 -6.07
CA ASP A 46 -9.88 -8.86 -4.78
C ASP A 46 -9.54 -10.34 -4.51
N TYR A 47 -10.34 -11.02 -3.73
CA TYR A 47 -10.19 -12.46 -3.46
C TYR A 47 -10.62 -13.39 -4.61
N GLY A 48 -10.96 -12.85 -5.77
CA GLY A 48 -11.33 -13.58 -6.98
C GLY A 48 -12.74 -13.37 -7.49
N PRO A 49 -13.77 -13.17 -6.66
CA PRO A 49 -15.15 -13.03 -7.12
C PRO A 49 -15.37 -11.90 -8.12
N ALA A 50 -14.81 -10.71 -7.87
CA ALA A 50 -14.98 -9.56 -8.74
C ALA A 50 -14.25 -9.73 -10.08
N MET A 51 -13.03 -10.25 -10.07
CA MET A 51 -12.25 -10.49 -11.28
C MET A 51 -12.93 -11.50 -12.19
N ILE A 52 -13.31 -12.66 -11.67
CA ILE A 52 -13.94 -13.73 -12.47
C ILE A 52 -15.37 -13.38 -12.83
N GLY A 53 -16.14 -12.82 -11.89
CA GLY A 53 -17.52 -12.39 -12.15
C GLY A 53 -17.60 -11.27 -13.17
N GLY A 54 -16.67 -10.31 -13.13
CA GLY A 54 -16.52 -9.25 -14.13
C GLY A 54 -16.18 -9.82 -15.51
N TYR A 55 -15.25 -10.77 -15.56
CA TYR A 55 -14.90 -11.48 -16.80
C TYR A 55 -16.10 -12.26 -17.40
N ILE A 56 -16.85 -13.00 -16.60
CA ILE A 56 -18.04 -13.69 -17.06
C ILE A 56 -19.10 -12.68 -17.57
N THR A 57 -19.23 -11.53 -16.91
CA THR A 57 -20.13 -10.46 -17.35
C THR A 57 -19.68 -9.90 -18.69
N HIS A 58 -18.38 -9.64 -18.89
CA HIS A 58 -17.80 -9.26 -20.17
C HIS A 58 -18.16 -10.26 -21.28
N LYS A 59 -17.89 -11.53 -21.07
CA LYS A 59 -18.18 -12.59 -22.05
C LYS A 59 -19.67 -12.68 -22.39
N LYS A 60 -20.59 -12.43 -21.45
CA LYS A 60 -22.06 -12.48 -21.68
C LYS A 60 -22.63 -11.23 -22.32
N THR A 61 -21.96 -10.09 -22.22
CA THR A 61 -22.51 -8.79 -22.67
C THR A 61 -21.76 -8.22 -23.86
N GLY A 62 -20.55 -8.70 -24.15
CA GLY A 62 -19.63 -8.13 -25.15
C GLY A 62 -19.06 -6.77 -24.77
N LYS A 63 -19.39 -6.23 -23.60
CA LYS A 63 -18.87 -4.92 -23.16
C LYS A 63 -17.40 -5.01 -22.78
N PRO A 64 -16.58 -3.98 -23.10
CA PRO A 64 -15.16 -3.96 -22.78
C PRO A 64 -14.89 -4.19 -21.29
N LEU A 65 -13.84 -4.98 -20.99
CA LEU A 65 -13.37 -5.26 -19.64
C LEU A 65 -12.13 -4.40 -19.32
N ILE A 66 -12.21 -3.64 -18.26
CA ILE A 66 -11.11 -2.87 -17.68
C ILE A 66 -10.77 -3.50 -16.33
N LEU A 67 -9.50 -3.78 -16.09
CA LEU A 67 -9.04 -4.31 -14.82
C LEU A 67 -8.46 -3.17 -13.97
N PHE A 68 -8.78 -3.11 -12.69
CA PHE A 68 -8.14 -2.20 -11.75
C PHE A 68 -7.43 -3.01 -10.66
N MET A 69 -6.10 -3.03 -10.76
CA MET A 69 -5.22 -3.86 -9.94
C MET A 69 -4.63 -3.02 -8.80
N PHE A 70 -5.27 -3.02 -7.64
CA PHE A 70 -4.70 -2.41 -6.42
C PHE A 70 -3.54 -3.25 -5.87
N ASP A 71 -3.68 -4.58 -5.97
CA ASP A 71 -2.70 -5.58 -5.56
C ASP A 71 -2.53 -6.62 -6.65
N LEU A 72 -1.47 -7.42 -6.58
CA LEU A 72 -1.32 -8.60 -7.44
C LEU A 72 -2.51 -9.54 -7.22
N TYR A 73 -3.07 -10.10 -8.30
CA TYR A 73 -4.12 -11.10 -8.20
C TYR A 73 -3.49 -12.49 -8.06
N LYS A 74 -2.79 -12.96 -9.09
CA LYS A 74 -1.97 -14.18 -8.97
C LYS A 74 -0.67 -13.88 -8.23
N GLY A 75 -0.46 -14.61 -7.14
CA GLY A 75 0.74 -14.46 -6.30
C GLY A 75 0.54 -13.57 -5.08
N ASN A 76 -0.67 -13.08 -4.86
CA ASN A 76 -1.08 -12.56 -3.57
C ASN A 76 -1.43 -13.71 -2.61
N TYR A 77 -1.47 -13.43 -1.30
CA TYR A 77 -1.91 -14.38 -0.28
C TYR A 77 -3.44 -14.51 -0.28
N LEU A 78 -3.97 -15.11 -1.35
CA LEU A 78 -5.40 -15.35 -1.46
C LEU A 78 -5.78 -16.59 -0.64
N PRO A 79 -6.89 -16.54 0.14
CA PRO A 79 -7.39 -17.72 0.82
C PRO A 79 -7.81 -18.79 -0.21
N PHE A 80 -7.65 -20.07 0.18
CA PHE A 80 -8.07 -21.18 -0.67
C PHE A 80 -9.58 -21.10 -0.99
N PRO A 81 -10.02 -21.29 -2.25
CA PRO A 81 -9.27 -21.67 -3.44
C PRO A 81 -8.76 -20.49 -4.31
N GLY A 82 -8.78 -19.24 -3.77
CA GLY A 82 -8.51 -18.02 -4.51
C GLY A 82 -7.18 -18.04 -5.27
N GLY A 83 -6.11 -18.58 -4.68
CA GLY A 83 -4.81 -18.68 -5.35
C GLY A 83 -4.81 -19.59 -6.57
N ILE A 84 -5.57 -20.69 -6.52
CA ILE A 84 -5.74 -21.61 -7.66
C ILE A 84 -6.55 -20.91 -8.77
N LEU A 85 -7.66 -20.29 -8.39
CA LEU A 85 -8.51 -19.55 -9.33
C LEU A 85 -7.73 -18.40 -9.99
N ALA A 86 -6.96 -17.64 -9.22
CA ALA A 86 -6.12 -16.59 -9.77
C ALA A 86 -5.08 -17.15 -10.77
N SER A 87 -4.47 -18.29 -10.47
CA SER A 87 -3.49 -18.90 -11.36
C SER A 87 -4.07 -19.35 -12.69
N ILE A 88 -5.32 -19.81 -12.70
CA ILE A 88 -6.03 -20.25 -13.92
C ILE A 88 -6.58 -19.06 -14.70
N TYR A 89 -7.23 -18.13 -14.00
CA TYR A 89 -8.02 -17.08 -14.67
C TYR A 89 -7.23 -15.82 -14.98
N GLU A 90 -6.19 -15.43 -14.22
CA GLU A 90 -5.46 -14.20 -14.48
C GLU A 90 -4.91 -14.12 -15.91
N PRO A 91 -4.22 -15.14 -16.49
CA PRO A 91 -3.71 -15.07 -17.85
C PRO A 91 -4.81 -14.84 -18.88
N ILE A 92 -5.98 -15.48 -18.68
CA ILE A 92 -7.12 -15.40 -19.60
C ILE A 92 -7.76 -14.01 -19.53
N ILE A 93 -8.00 -13.53 -18.29
CA ILE A 93 -8.62 -12.21 -18.04
C ILE A 93 -7.72 -11.09 -18.57
N PHE A 94 -6.40 -11.17 -18.35
CA PHE A 94 -5.44 -10.18 -18.81
C PHE A 94 -5.33 -10.14 -20.35
N ARG A 95 -5.38 -11.30 -20.99
CA ARG A 95 -5.38 -11.37 -22.46
C ARG A 95 -6.61 -10.67 -23.06
N ASP A 96 -7.79 -10.91 -22.48
CA ASP A 96 -9.07 -10.44 -23.01
C ASP A 96 -9.42 -9.02 -22.52
N ALA A 97 -8.73 -8.49 -21.52
CA ALA A 97 -8.93 -7.12 -21.03
C ALA A 97 -8.58 -6.09 -22.11
N LYS A 98 -9.42 -5.06 -22.21
CA LYS A 98 -9.16 -3.88 -23.04
C LYS A 98 -8.07 -3.01 -22.45
N GLU A 99 -8.13 -2.79 -21.15
CA GLU A 99 -7.22 -1.92 -20.39
C GLU A 99 -6.95 -2.53 -19.00
N ILE A 100 -5.75 -2.31 -18.47
CA ILE A 100 -5.33 -2.75 -17.14
C ILE A 100 -4.76 -1.55 -16.41
N ILE A 101 -5.41 -1.14 -15.33
CA ILE A 101 -4.95 -0.06 -14.47
C ILE A 101 -4.15 -0.69 -13.32
N VAL A 102 -2.95 -0.19 -13.07
CA VAL A 102 -2.10 -0.57 -11.94
C VAL A 102 -1.73 0.66 -11.12
N THR A 103 -1.31 0.47 -9.87
CA THR A 103 -1.07 1.58 -8.94
C THR A 103 0.36 2.11 -8.95
N ASN A 104 1.29 1.45 -9.68
CA ASN A 104 2.68 1.87 -9.79
C ASN A 104 3.41 1.15 -10.93
N GLU A 105 4.57 1.68 -11.31
CA GLU A 105 5.43 1.13 -12.37
C GLU A 105 6.00 -0.24 -12.00
N GLY A 106 6.32 -0.49 -10.73
CA GLY A 106 6.82 -1.79 -10.30
C GLY A 106 5.82 -2.92 -10.56
N THR A 107 4.52 -2.64 -10.38
CA THR A 107 3.45 -3.58 -10.75
C THR A 107 3.32 -3.72 -12.26
N LYS A 108 3.45 -2.64 -13.04
CA LYS A 108 3.48 -2.68 -14.50
C LYS A 108 4.64 -3.55 -15.00
N ASP A 109 5.85 -3.31 -14.53
CA ASP A 109 7.04 -4.06 -14.92
C ASP A 109 6.94 -5.54 -14.56
N PHE A 110 6.36 -5.83 -13.38
CA PHE A 110 6.09 -7.19 -12.94
C PHE A 110 5.16 -7.93 -13.92
N TYR A 111 4.09 -7.30 -14.38
CA TYR A 111 3.18 -7.91 -15.36
C TYR A 111 3.79 -8.00 -16.75
N ILE A 112 4.58 -7.02 -17.19
CA ILE A 112 5.34 -7.10 -18.44
C ILE A 112 6.32 -8.27 -18.40
N LYS A 113 7.04 -8.45 -17.30
CA LYS A 113 7.95 -9.59 -17.12
C LYS A 113 7.21 -10.93 -17.13
N ARG A 114 5.99 -10.99 -16.58
CA ARG A 114 5.18 -12.22 -16.48
C ARG A 114 4.48 -12.59 -17.78
N TYR A 115 3.97 -11.63 -18.52
CA TYR A 115 3.10 -11.86 -19.69
C TYR A 115 3.66 -11.36 -21.03
N GLY A 116 4.85 -10.79 -21.03
CA GLY A 116 5.51 -10.28 -22.23
C GLY A 116 5.19 -8.80 -22.51
N LYS A 117 5.95 -8.20 -23.44
CA LYS A 117 5.89 -6.76 -23.72
C LYS A 117 4.51 -6.27 -24.19
N ASN A 118 3.80 -7.08 -24.96
CA ASN A 118 2.49 -6.72 -25.52
C ASN A 118 1.43 -6.39 -24.44
N ILE A 119 1.57 -6.91 -23.21
CA ILE A 119 0.67 -6.53 -22.13
C ILE A 119 0.92 -5.10 -21.66
N GLY A 120 2.15 -4.60 -21.83
CA GLY A 120 2.53 -3.25 -21.44
C GLY A 120 1.72 -2.16 -22.13
N ASP A 121 1.31 -2.39 -23.37
CA ASP A 121 0.51 -1.44 -24.17
C ASP A 121 -0.92 -1.28 -23.62
N LYS A 122 -1.39 -2.28 -22.86
CA LYS A 122 -2.69 -2.26 -22.19
C LYS A 122 -2.62 -1.75 -20.76
N ILE A 123 -1.41 -1.46 -20.21
CA ILE A 123 -1.27 -1.09 -18.80
C ILE A 123 -1.10 0.41 -18.66
N THR A 124 -2.07 1.04 -18.01
CA THR A 124 -2.00 2.44 -17.55
C THR A 124 -1.69 2.47 -16.06
N VAL A 125 -0.69 3.28 -15.66
CA VAL A 125 -0.38 3.52 -14.24
C VAL A 125 -1.24 4.68 -13.75
N ILE A 126 -1.98 4.44 -12.66
CA ILE A 126 -2.73 5.46 -11.91
C ILE A 126 -2.40 5.28 -10.44
N TYR A 127 -1.57 6.16 -9.90
CA TYR A 127 -1.13 6.08 -8.51
C TYR A 127 -2.28 6.25 -7.51
N ASN A 128 -2.13 5.64 -6.34
CA ASN A 128 -2.98 5.94 -5.19
C ASN A 128 -2.96 7.45 -4.92
N SER A 129 -4.11 8.02 -4.61
CA SER A 129 -4.28 9.47 -4.55
C SER A 129 -5.12 9.87 -3.34
N VAL A 130 -4.86 11.07 -2.81
CA VAL A 130 -5.70 11.70 -1.79
C VAL A 130 -6.07 13.11 -2.24
N PHE A 131 -7.12 13.65 -1.61
CA PHE A 131 -7.51 15.03 -1.80
C PHE A 131 -6.60 15.94 -0.97
N GLN A 132 -6.00 16.93 -1.62
CA GLN A 132 -5.09 17.89 -0.99
C GLN A 132 -5.76 18.68 0.14
N GLU A 133 -7.06 18.92 0.03
CA GLU A 133 -7.85 19.72 0.96
C GLU A 133 -7.91 19.12 2.38
N ASN A 134 -7.52 17.86 2.53
CA ASN A 134 -7.43 17.20 3.83
C ASN A 134 -6.19 17.60 4.65
N TYR A 135 -5.26 18.36 4.04
CA TYR A 135 -3.99 18.77 4.65
C TYR A 135 -3.87 20.30 4.65
N GLU A 136 -3.21 20.85 5.65
CA GLU A 136 -2.99 22.31 5.74
C GLU A 136 -2.20 22.84 4.52
N LYS A 137 -2.62 23.98 3.97
CA LYS A 137 -2.01 24.56 2.76
C LYS A 137 -0.58 25.06 2.98
N ASP A 138 -0.27 25.52 4.18
CA ASP A 138 0.99 26.19 4.53
C ASP A 138 1.82 25.38 5.51
N LEU A 139 2.11 24.11 5.17
CA LEU A 139 3.07 23.30 5.92
C LEU A 139 4.51 23.75 5.60
N VAL A 140 4.82 25.00 5.88
CA VAL A 140 6.19 25.41 6.16
C VAL A 140 6.55 24.80 7.51
N ALA A 141 7.74 24.20 7.60
CA ALA A 141 8.24 23.56 8.81
C ALA A 141 7.94 24.40 10.06
N LYS A 142 6.82 24.10 10.75
CA LYS A 142 6.45 24.76 12.01
C LYS A 142 7.44 24.28 13.05
N ASN A 143 8.36 25.15 13.49
CA ASN A 143 9.27 25.01 14.62
C ASN A 143 10.24 23.81 14.56
N ASP A 144 11.39 24.02 13.93
CA ASP A 144 12.57 23.17 14.00
C ASP A 144 13.41 23.37 15.30
N ASN A 145 12.80 23.86 16.37
CA ASN A 145 13.47 23.99 17.66
C ASN A 145 13.84 22.59 18.22
N PRO A 146 15.03 22.46 18.80
CA PRO A 146 15.41 21.22 19.46
C PRO A 146 14.35 20.78 20.48
N LYS A 147 13.92 19.53 20.40
CA LYS A 147 12.92 18.94 21.31
C LYS A 147 13.60 18.11 22.38
N SER A 148 12.98 18.08 23.57
CA SER A 148 13.38 17.16 24.64
C SER A 148 13.15 15.68 24.24
N LEU A 149 12.19 15.42 23.35
CA LEU A 149 11.87 14.09 22.83
C LEU A 149 11.18 14.21 21.48
N TYR A 150 11.65 13.48 20.47
CA TYR A 150 11.09 13.46 19.14
C TYR A 150 10.04 12.35 18.97
N SER A 151 9.18 12.48 17.97
CA SER A 151 8.09 11.55 17.67
C SER A 151 8.28 10.92 16.29
N ILE A 152 8.55 9.62 16.24
CA ILE A 152 8.47 8.81 15.03
C ILE A 152 7.05 8.24 14.97
N VAL A 153 6.32 8.50 13.88
CA VAL A 153 4.93 8.09 13.76
C VAL A 153 4.78 7.02 12.67
N TYR A 154 4.08 5.95 13.01
CA TYR A 154 3.57 4.96 12.07
C TYR A 154 2.04 4.96 12.09
N THR A 155 1.40 5.06 10.91
CA THR A 155 -0.06 4.97 10.79
C THR A 155 -0.47 3.76 9.95
N GLY A 156 -1.53 3.06 10.38
CA GLY A 156 -2.16 1.99 9.61
C GLY A 156 -2.04 0.59 10.20
N ARG A 157 -2.56 -0.39 9.47
CA ARG A 157 -2.52 -1.80 9.90
C ARG A 157 -1.10 -2.34 9.91
N ILE A 158 -0.82 -3.22 10.89
CA ILE A 158 0.43 -3.97 10.98
C ILE A 158 0.11 -5.44 10.75
N TYR A 159 0.78 -6.02 9.78
CA TYR A 159 0.72 -7.45 9.47
C TYR A 159 2.09 -7.86 8.89
N TRP A 160 2.22 -9.04 8.27
CA TRP A 160 3.52 -9.59 7.89
C TRP A 160 4.41 -8.69 7.01
N PRO A 161 3.90 -7.82 6.07
CA PRO A 161 4.78 -7.01 5.23
C PRO A 161 5.52 -5.88 5.95
N GLN A 162 5.13 -5.52 7.16
CA GLN A 162 5.76 -4.44 7.94
C GLN A 162 6.38 -4.94 9.25
N LEU A 163 6.05 -6.17 9.66
CA LEU A 163 6.23 -6.64 11.04
C LEU A 163 7.70 -6.68 11.47
N SER A 164 8.60 -7.28 10.65
CA SER A 164 10.02 -7.36 11.02
C SER A 164 10.66 -5.98 11.12
N SER A 165 10.36 -5.10 10.18
CA SER A 165 10.92 -3.74 10.14
C SER A 165 10.45 -2.87 11.29
N ILE A 166 9.18 -3.02 11.73
CA ILE A 166 8.69 -2.35 12.94
C ILE A 166 9.42 -2.89 14.18
N LYS A 167 9.61 -4.20 14.29
CA LYS A 167 10.35 -4.80 15.41
C LYS A 167 11.81 -4.35 15.44
N ASN A 168 12.45 -4.24 14.28
CA ASN A 168 13.82 -3.74 14.20
C ASN A 168 13.90 -2.30 14.70
N LEU A 169 12.97 -1.42 14.30
CA LEU A 169 12.93 -0.05 14.82
C LEU A 169 12.70 -0.04 16.35
N ILE A 170 11.77 -0.84 16.87
CA ILE A 170 11.54 -0.97 18.32
C ILE A 170 12.83 -1.37 19.05
N SER A 171 13.58 -2.34 18.50
CA SER A 171 14.86 -2.79 19.05
C SER A 171 15.91 -1.66 19.06
N VAL A 172 16.01 -0.92 17.97
CA VAL A 172 16.95 0.22 17.84
C VAL A 172 16.61 1.33 18.83
N LEU A 173 15.35 1.69 18.99
CA LEU A 173 14.92 2.68 19.99
C LEU A 173 15.17 2.22 21.44
N GLY A 174 15.19 0.92 21.68
CA GLY A 174 15.49 0.32 22.96
C GLY A 174 16.94 0.49 23.42
N THR A 175 17.88 0.84 22.54
CA THR A 175 19.30 1.08 22.89
C THR A 175 19.55 2.41 23.60
N ASN A 176 18.55 3.30 23.65
CA ASN A 176 18.60 4.66 24.18
C ASN A 176 19.60 5.62 23.49
N ASN A 177 20.14 5.25 22.32
CA ASN A 177 21.02 6.10 21.50
C ASN A 177 20.23 7.10 20.63
N ILE A 178 18.91 6.97 20.58
CA ILE A 178 18.00 7.84 19.82
C ILE A 178 17.04 8.48 20.80
N ASN A 179 16.99 9.81 20.77
CA ASN A 179 16.05 10.58 21.59
C ASN A 179 14.68 10.69 20.92
N ALA A 180 14.02 9.57 20.68
CA ALA A 180 12.70 9.53 20.06
C ALA A 180 11.84 8.36 20.55
N ASP A 181 10.51 8.59 20.53
CA ASP A 181 9.49 7.57 20.76
C ASP A 181 8.86 7.14 19.43
N LEU A 182 8.50 5.85 19.32
CA LEU A 182 7.66 5.32 18.26
C LEU A 182 6.18 5.38 18.68
N ASN A 183 5.41 6.19 17.98
CA ASN A 183 3.97 6.31 18.16
C ASN A 183 3.26 5.53 17.03
N ILE A 184 2.67 4.40 17.37
CA ILE A 184 1.94 3.52 16.43
C ILE A 184 0.45 3.86 16.51
N TYR A 185 -0.13 4.34 15.41
CA TYR A 185 -1.57 4.54 15.25
C TYR A 185 -2.12 3.45 14.35
N SER A 186 -2.77 2.45 14.95
CA SER A 186 -3.23 1.26 14.23
C SER A 186 -4.68 0.90 14.54
N PRO A 187 -5.48 0.51 13.53
CA PRO A 187 -6.79 -0.07 13.75
C PRO A 187 -6.75 -1.53 14.23
N ASN A 188 -5.57 -2.14 14.32
CA ASN A 188 -5.43 -3.48 14.88
C ASN A 188 -5.74 -3.46 16.39
N PRO A 189 -6.51 -4.43 16.90
CA PRO A 189 -6.70 -4.59 18.35
C PRO A 189 -5.36 -4.75 19.09
N LYS A 190 -5.19 -4.11 20.25
CA LYS A 190 -3.95 -4.23 21.06
C LYS A 190 -3.55 -5.68 21.29
N LYS A 191 -4.51 -6.56 21.60
CA LYS A 191 -4.28 -8.01 21.77
C LYS A 191 -3.65 -8.67 20.52
N TYR A 192 -4.06 -8.25 19.31
CA TYR A 192 -3.48 -8.74 18.07
C TYR A 192 -2.02 -8.31 17.94
N LEU A 193 -1.71 -7.03 18.22
CA LEU A 193 -0.35 -6.50 18.19
C LEU A 193 0.56 -7.17 19.22
N LEU A 194 0.06 -7.41 20.43
CA LEU A 194 0.75 -8.18 21.47
C LEU A 194 1.10 -9.60 20.99
N ASN A 195 0.17 -10.28 20.32
CA ASN A 195 0.41 -11.62 19.74
C ASN A 195 1.46 -11.60 18.62
N LEU A 196 1.63 -10.47 17.93
CA LEU A 196 2.70 -10.26 16.97
C LEU A 196 4.04 -9.87 17.64
N GLY A 197 4.07 -9.72 18.95
CA GLY A 197 5.26 -9.32 19.71
C GLY A 197 5.53 -7.80 19.72
N ILE A 198 4.52 -6.98 19.37
CA ILE A 198 4.58 -5.52 19.50
C ILE A 198 3.93 -5.14 20.81
N LYS A 199 4.73 -4.59 21.75
CA LYS A 199 4.31 -4.22 23.09
C LYS A 199 4.58 -2.75 23.35
N GLU A 200 3.72 -2.11 24.15
CA GLU A 200 4.01 -0.79 24.70
C GLU A 200 5.21 -0.87 25.66
N GLY A 201 5.99 0.17 25.70
CA GLY A 201 7.19 0.28 26.52
C GLY A 201 7.64 1.72 26.69
N LYS A 202 8.85 1.92 27.20
CA LYS A 202 9.39 3.27 27.45
C LYS A 202 9.33 4.14 26.19
N ASN A 203 9.75 3.57 25.04
CA ASN A 203 9.90 4.30 23.77
C ASN A 203 8.87 3.85 22.72
N VAL A 204 7.78 3.15 23.10
CA VAL A 204 6.75 2.64 22.18
C VAL A 204 5.36 2.87 22.75
N LYS A 205 4.53 3.60 22.01
CA LYS A 205 3.12 3.87 22.34
C LYS A 205 2.22 3.30 21.24
N ILE A 206 1.14 2.63 21.65
CA ILE A 206 0.15 2.05 20.74
C ILE A 206 -1.17 2.80 20.90
N ASN A 207 -1.56 3.49 19.86
CA ASN A 207 -2.73 4.36 19.80
C ASN A 207 -3.73 3.87 18.75
N SER A 208 -4.97 4.33 18.89
CA SER A 208 -5.97 4.28 17.82
C SER A 208 -6.54 5.67 17.61
N ALA A 209 -6.86 6.00 16.38
CA ALA A 209 -7.53 7.25 16.05
C ALA A 209 -8.45 7.03 14.86
N SER A 210 -9.45 7.90 14.69
CA SER A 210 -10.33 7.87 13.54
C SER A 210 -9.59 8.33 12.27
N PRO A 211 -10.05 7.92 11.08
CA PRO A 211 -9.42 8.34 9.82
C PRO A 211 -9.31 9.86 9.64
N GLU A 212 -10.28 10.61 10.15
CA GLU A 212 -10.35 12.07 10.06
C GLU A 212 -9.21 12.78 10.81
N LYS A 213 -8.67 12.14 11.86
CA LYS A 213 -7.55 12.64 12.66
C LYS A 213 -6.18 12.28 12.08
N MET A 214 -6.12 11.42 11.06
CA MET A 214 -4.84 10.96 10.51
C MET A 214 -3.99 12.08 9.93
N PRO A 215 -4.52 13.08 9.18
CA PRO A 215 -3.71 14.20 8.71
C PRO A 215 -3.03 14.95 9.86
N GLU A 216 -3.77 15.36 10.90
CA GLU A 216 -3.23 16.06 12.06
C GLU A 216 -2.14 15.25 12.78
N ILE A 217 -2.36 13.94 12.96
CA ILE A 217 -1.38 13.03 13.58
C ILE A 217 -0.09 12.95 12.74
N GLN A 218 -0.21 12.85 11.42
CA GLN A 218 0.93 12.78 10.52
C GLN A 218 1.68 14.12 10.48
N GLU A 219 0.98 15.23 10.49
CA GLU A 219 1.54 16.58 10.55
C GLU A 219 2.21 16.91 11.88
N SER A 220 1.84 16.25 12.98
CA SER A 220 2.46 16.40 14.29
C SER A 220 3.76 15.60 14.47
N ALA A 221 4.07 14.67 13.56
CA ALA A 221 5.26 13.83 13.62
C ALA A 221 6.56 14.63 13.42
N ASP A 222 7.67 14.12 13.92
CA ASP A 222 8.99 14.58 13.53
C ASP A 222 9.56 13.73 12.38
N ILE A 223 9.20 12.44 12.34
CA ILE A 223 9.54 11.49 11.27
C ILE A 223 8.32 10.60 11.02
N LEU A 224 7.97 10.40 9.75
CA LEU A 224 6.96 9.44 9.32
C LEU A 224 7.63 8.14 8.90
N PHE A 225 7.31 7.03 9.56
CA PHE A 225 7.96 5.74 9.33
C PHE A 225 7.20 4.88 8.33
N LEU A 226 7.86 4.49 7.24
CA LEU A 226 7.28 3.71 6.14
C LEU A 226 8.07 2.41 5.91
N PRO A 227 7.75 1.33 6.64
CA PRO A 227 8.48 0.07 6.58
C PRO A 227 7.91 -0.94 5.59
N LEU A 228 8.81 -1.77 5.01
CA LEU A 228 8.53 -3.07 4.41
C LEU A 228 9.53 -4.10 4.93
N SER A 229 9.07 -5.34 5.11
CA SER A 229 9.87 -6.41 5.72
C SER A 229 10.76 -7.13 4.71
N TRP A 230 11.92 -7.61 5.17
CA TRP A 230 12.79 -8.54 4.46
C TRP A 230 12.34 -9.99 4.66
N HIS A 231 12.89 -10.90 3.87
CA HIS A 231 12.78 -12.36 4.05
C HIS A 231 11.34 -12.88 4.20
N THR A 232 10.44 -12.37 3.36
CA THR A 232 9.05 -12.77 3.38
C THR A 232 8.75 -13.84 2.35
N LYS A 233 7.76 -14.71 2.62
CA LYS A 233 7.28 -15.70 1.65
C LYS A 233 6.60 -15.04 0.43
N GLY A 234 6.22 -13.76 0.53
CA GLY A 234 5.56 -12.97 -0.52
C GLY A 234 6.48 -11.91 -1.11
N GLN A 235 7.72 -12.25 -1.46
CA GLN A 235 8.69 -11.27 -1.95
C GLN A 235 8.14 -10.42 -3.11
N GLN A 236 7.42 -11.02 -4.05
CA GLN A 236 6.81 -10.27 -5.15
C GLN A 236 5.80 -9.19 -4.70
N ILE A 237 5.13 -9.41 -3.56
CA ILE A 237 4.24 -8.39 -2.97
C ILE A 237 5.07 -7.23 -2.42
N ILE A 238 6.19 -7.54 -1.75
CA ILE A 238 7.12 -6.51 -1.26
C ILE A 238 7.74 -5.73 -2.44
N ASP A 239 8.16 -6.45 -3.48
CA ASP A 239 8.82 -5.86 -4.65
C ASP A 239 7.91 -4.91 -5.43
N THR A 240 6.58 -5.16 -5.43
CA THR A 240 5.60 -4.33 -6.14
C THR A 240 4.81 -3.39 -5.21
N ALA A 241 5.05 -3.44 -3.90
CA ALA A 241 4.24 -2.70 -2.94
C ALA A 241 4.37 -1.18 -3.06
N THR A 242 3.24 -0.51 -3.07
CA THR A 242 3.12 0.92 -2.73
C THR A 242 2.15 1.02 -1.55
N PRO A 243 2.66 1.11 -0.30
CA PRO A 243 1.79 1.25 0.86
C PRO A 243 0.86 2.46 0.72
N GLY A 244 -0.46 2.27 0.94
CA GLY A 244 -1.44 3.34 0.75
C GLY A 244 -1.13 4.61 1.53
N LYS A 245 -0.51 4.49 2.72
CA LYS A 245 -0.07 5.62 3.54
C LYS A 245 1.05 6.48 2.92
N LEU A 246 1.76 5.98 1.88
CA LEU A 246 2.76 6.79 1.18
C LEU A 246 2.17 8.10 0.68
N THR A 247 0.97 8.05 0.11
CA THR A 247 0.31 9.22 -0.47
C THR A 247 0.04 10.30 0.57
N ASP A 248 -0.43 9.88 1.76
CA ASP A 248 -0.65 10.77 2.89
C ASP A 248 0.68 11.35 3.40
N TYR A 249 1.70 10.51 3.53
CA TYR A 249 3.02 10.93 4.01
C TYR A 249 3.71 11.94 3.09
N LEU A 250 3.54 11.81 1.77
CA LEU A 250 4.11 12.72 0.79
C LEU A 250 3.59 14.16 0.93
N ILE A 251 2.34 14.35 1.41
CA ILE A 251 1.72 15.66 1.55
C ILE A 251 1.78 16.18 2.98
N ALA A 252 2.03 15.35 3.98
CA ALA A 252 1.99 15.72 5.41
C ALA A 252 3.06 16.73 5.85
N GLY A 253 4.03 17.08 4.98
CA GLY A 253 5.05 18.09 5.30
C GLY A 253 6.07 17.64 6.35
N LYS A 254 6.31 16.34 6.48
CA LYS A 254 7.26 15.76 7.42
C LYS A 254 8.24 14.82 6.71
N PRO A 255 9.49 14.72 7.18
CA PRO A 255 10.44 13.80 6.59
C PRO A 255 9.96 12.35 6.73
N ILE A 256 10.12 11.58 5.64
CA ILE A 256 9.74 10.18 5.58
C ILE A 256 11.00 9.33 5.75
N LEU A 257 10.95 8.35 6.65
CA LEU A 257 11.96 7.31 6.79
C LEU A 257 11.43 6.01 6.19
N ILE A 258 12.04 5.56 5.09
CA ILE A 258 11.77 4.27 4.48
C ILE A 258 12.79 3.26 4.97
N TYR A 259 12.31 2.16 5.54
CA TYR A 259 13.13 1.02 5.95
C TYR A 259 12.56 -0.23 5.26
N ALA A 260 13.17 -0.59 4.11
CA ALA A 260 12.58 -1.56 3.19
C ALA A 260 13.66 -2.18 2.27
N PRO A 261 13.44 -3.41 1.73
CA PRO A 261 14.38 -4.04 0.80
C PRO A 261 14.68 -3.20 -0.44
N ALA A 262 15.95 -3.18 -0.88
CA ALA A 262 16.40 -2.47 -2.09
C ALA A 262 15.66 -2.91 -3.37
N SER A 263 15.16 -4.16 -3.40
CA SER A 263 14.39 -4.69 -4.53
C SER A 263 13.01 -4.06 -4.66
N SER A 264 12.45 -3.49 -3.58
CA SER A 264 11.09 -2.95 -3.57
C SER A 264 10.94 -1.74 -4.49
N PHE A 265 9.77 -1.64 -5.14
CA PHE A 265 9.41 -0.45 -5.89
C PHE A 265 9.45 0.80 -5.00
N LEU A 266 9.02 0.70 -3.76
CA LEU A 266 9.02 1.81 -2.80
C LEU A 266 10.40 2.46 -2.65
N VAL A 267 11.47 1.66 -2.50
CA VAL A 267 12.85 2.16 -2.37
C VAL A 267 13.32 2.81 -3.68
N LYS A 268 13.08 2.17 -4.82
CA LYS A 268 13.44 2.71 -6.13
C LYS A 268 12.75 4.05 -6.39
N TYR A 269 11.46 4.12 -6.15
CA TYR A 269 10.65 5.32 -6.33
C TYR A 269 11.07 6.46 -5.41
N ALA A 270 11.42 6.15 -4.15
CA ALA A 270 11.92 7.14 -3.21
C ALA A 270 13.27 7.72 -3.64
N ARG A 271 14.18 6.89 -4.13
CA ARG A 271 15.50 7.32 -4.61
C ARG A 271 15.41 8.15 -5.89
N GLU A 272 14.59 7.72 -6.86
CA GLU A 272 14.37 8.44 -8.12
C GLU A 272 13.79 9.84 -7.91
N ASN A 273 12.99 10.04 -6.87
CA ASN A 273 12.36 11.32 -6.58
C ASN A 273 12.96 12.04 -5.36
N ASN A 274 13.95 11.46 -4.69
CA ASN A 274 14.66 11.99 -3.51
C ASN A 274 13.71 12.54 -2.42
N PHE A 275 12.61 11.81 -2.14
CA PHE A 275 11.56 12.32 -1.22
C PHE A 275 11.63 11.73 0.20
N ALA A 276 12.55 10.82 0.47
CA ALA A 276 12.65 10.14 1.77
C ALA A 276 14.09 9.78 2.11
N ALA A 277 14.38 9.70 3.41
CA ALA A 277 15.56 9.00 3.89
C ALA A 277 15.35 7.49 3.73
N VAL A 278 16.29 6.79 3.11
CA VAL A 278 16.15 5.38 2.76
C VAL A 278 17.22 4.55 3.43
N VAL A 279 16.79 3.52 4.17
CA VAL A 279 17.64 2.41 4.66
C VAL A 279 17.15 1.14 3.99
N ASP A 280 17.93 0.62 3.05
CA ASP A 280 17.53 -0.49 2.17
C ASP A 280 18.24 -1.81 2.45
N GLN A 281 18.95 -1.85 3.55
CA GLN A 281 19.55 -3.07 4.13
C GLN A 281 18.97 -3.31 5.52
N GLU A 282 18.80 -4.58 5.90
CA GLU A 282 18.38 -4.94 7.26
C GLU A 282 19.54 -4.74 8.26
N ASN A 283 19.85 -3.46 8.52
CA ASN A 283 20.98 -3.02 9.32
C ASN A 283 20.54 -2.03 10.39
N SER A 284 20.55 -2.46 11.65
CA SER A 284 20.14 -1.65 12.80
C SER A 284 21.04 -0.43 13.03
N LYS A 285 22.35 -0.54 12.78
CA LYS A 285 23.29 0.57 12.95
C LYS A 285 23.03 1.67 11.91
N GLN A 286 22.85 1.29 10.65
CA GLN A 286 22.50 2.24 9.59
C GLN A 286 21.15 2.90 9.87
N LEU A 287 20.16 2.14 10.39
CA LEU A 287 18.87 2.70 10.77
C LEU A 287 19.02 3.76 11.88
N GLU A 288 19.82 3.49 12.91
CA GLU A 288 20.15 4.43 13.98
C GLU A 288 20.83 5.70 13.45
N GLU A 289 21.85 5.55 12.60
CA GLU A 289 22.59 6.66 11.99
C GLU A 289 21.67 7.57 11.16
N VAL A 290 20.80 6.98 10.34
CA VAL A 290 19.88 7.73 9.49
C VAL A 290 18.80 8.44 10.31
N ILE A 291 18.29 7.82 11.38
CA ILE A 291 17.33 8.49 12.27
C ILE A 291 17.99 9.68 12.94
N ASN A 292 19.18 9.52 13.54
CA ASN A 292 19.90 10.61 14.18
C ASN A 292 20.20 11.75 13.20
N LYS A 293 20.59 11.44 11.95
CA LYS A 293 20.75 12.44 10.90
C LYS A 293 19.45 13.18 10.60
N LEU A 294 18.32 12.46 10.47
CA LEU A 294 17.00 13.10 10.27
C LEU A 294 16.58 14.01 11.44
N LEU A 295 17.07 13.75 12.66
CA LEU A 295 16.74 14.59 13.83
C LEU A 295 17.63 15.82 13.93
N THR A 296 18.81 15.86 13.29
CA THR A 296 19.81 16.92 13.46
C THR A 296 20.08 17.75 12.20
N ASP A 297 19.91 17.17 10.99
CA ASP A 297 20.20 17.83 9.70
C ASP A 297 18.93 18.48 9.16
N LEU A 298 18.69 19.74 9.52
CA LEU A 298 17.49 20.50 9.17
C LEU A 298 17.39 20.77 7.66
N ASP A 299 18.52 21.01 6.99
CA ASP A 299 18.53 21.32 5.57
C ASP A 299 18.17 20.08 4.74
N TRP A 300 18.72 18.93 5.09
CA TRP A 300 18.34 17.68 4.47
C TRP A 300 16.86 17.34 4.69
N ARG A 301 16.34 17.55 5.90
CA ARG A 301 14.89 17.37 6.19
C ARG A 301 14.02 18.23 5.26
N LYS A 302 14.36 19.53 5.11
CA LYS A 302 13.64 20.47 4.25
C LYS A 302 13.65 20.00 2.80
N GLU A 303 14.81 19.62 2.28
CA GLU A 303 14.94 19.08 0.93
C GLU A 303 14.04 17.86 0.69
N LEU A 304 14.09 16.87 1.60
CA LEU A 304 13.25 15.67 1.50
C LEU A 304 11.75 16.01 1.50
N VAL A 305 11.30 16.91 2.38
CA VAL A 305 9.90 17.34 2.48
C VAL A 305 9.45 18.08 1.21
N GLU A 306 10.28 18.96 0.66
CA GLU A 306 9.96 19.65 -0.59
C GLU A 306 9.83 18.67 -1.76
N ASN A 307 10.74 17.69 -1.86
CA ASN A 307 10.69 16.67 -2.89
C ASN A 307 9.49 15.73 -2.71
N ALA A 308 9.11 15.41 -1.46
CA ALA A 308 7.91 14.65 -1.17
C ALA A 308 6.65 15.39 -1.69
N ARG A 309 6.52 16.68 -1.41
CA ARG A 309 5.41 17.49 -1.91
C ARG A 309 5.40 17.59 -3.45
N LYS A 310 6.55 17.83 -4.08
CA LYS A 310 6.67 17.83 -5.55
C LYS A 310 6.20 16.48 -6.13
N THR A 311 6.62 15.38 -5.52
CA THR A 311 6.22 14.03 -5.94
C THR A 311 4.71 13.81 -5.76
N PHE A 312 4.12 14.28 -4.65
CA PHE A 312 2.69 14.25 -4.44
C PHE A 312 1.93 14.97 -5.55
N PHE A 313 2.26 16.22 -5.82
CA PHE A 313 1.55 17.00 -6.84
C PHE A 313 1.74 16.44 -8.25
N LYS A 314 2.88 15.84 -8.53
CA LYS A 314 3.14 15.21 -9.84
C LYS A 314 2.35 13.93 -10.05
N ASN A 315 2.27 13.04 -9.05
CA ASN A 315 1.83 11.67 -9.22
C ASN A 315 0.63 11.25 -8.36
N HIS A 316 0.39 11.91 -7.20
CA HIS A 316 -0.56 11.42 -6.19
C HIS A 316 -1.74 12.35 -5.92
N SER A 317 -1.88 13.44 -6.68
CA SER A 317 -3.02 14.33 -6.57
C SER A 317 -4.28 13.68 -7.15
N ALA A 318 -5.35 13.60 -6.37
CA ALA A 318 -6.65 13.08 -6.82
C ALA A 318 -7.17 13.84 -8.05
N LYS A 319 -6.90 15.14 -8.15
CA LYS A 319 -7.28 15.99 -9.30
C LYS A 319 -6.61 15.55 -10.61
N ILE A 320 -5.34 15.09 -10.55
CA ILE A 320 -4.61 14.62 -11.73
C ILE A 320 -5.08 13.20 -12.07
N ASN A 321 -5.08 12.31 -11.09
CA ASN A 321 -5.36 10.90 -11.31
C ASN A 321 -6.82 10.63 -11.71
N SER A 322 -7.79 11.44 -11.25
CA SER A 322 -9.17 11.36 -11.72
C SER A 322 -9.32 11.67 -13.21
N LYS A 323 -8.54 12.64 -13.74
CA LYS A 323 -8.54 12.94 -15.18
C LYS A 323 -7.94 11.79 -16.00
N VAL A 324 -6.85 11.17 -15.51
CA VAL A 324 -6.25 10.01 -16.16
C VAL A 324 -7.24 8.83 -16.15
N LEU A 325 -7.88 8.59 -15.00
CA LEU A 325 -8.90 7.54 -14.87
C LEU A 325 -10.06 7.78 -15.84
N GLN A 326 -10.61 8.98 -15.87
CA GLN A 326 -11.70 9.33 -16.79
C GLN A 326 -11.32 9.07 -18.24
N LYS A 327 -10.14 9.53 -18.67
CA LYS A 327 -9.62 9.29 -20.02
C LYS A 327 -9.46 7.79 -20.31
N THR A 328 -8.99 7.01 -19.34
CA THR A 328 -8.81 5.55 -19.48
C THR A 328 -10.16 4.82 -19.61
N LEU A 329 -11.17 5.27 -18.87
CA LEU A 329 -12.50 4.67 -18.93
C LEU A 329 -13.28 5.04 -20.22
N THR A 330 -12.91 6.13 -20.90
CA THR A 330 -13.59 6.60 -22.13
C THR A 330 -12.87 6.23 -23.43
N ARG A 331 -11.69 5.64 -23.38
CA ARG A 331 -11.01 5.02 -24.52
C ARG A 331 -11.74 3.74 -24.96
#